data_2a2adfc64f7fa87ca368eda53123e4cd
#
_entry.id   2a2adfc64f7fa87ca368eda53123e4cd
#
_cell.length_a   1.000
_cell.length_b   1.000
_cell.length_c   1.000
_cell.angle_alpha   90.00
_cell.angle_beta   90.00
_cell.angle_gamma   90.00
#
_symmetry.space_group_name_H-M   'P 1'
#
loop_
_entity.id
_entity.type
_entity.pdbx_description
1 polymer ?
#
loop_
_entity_poly.entity_id
_entity_poly.type
_entity_poly.pdbx_seq_one_letter_code
_entity_poly.pdbx_strand_id
1 'polypeptide(L)'
;MNSLHRHVVTILILASIYGSLCSSAALSSPLIMRNMDSDLLKFEIGDVYIGNLTHTIEITNNASAMVKGGKLYVPLVMNTTARHHVILYDIHASNQPKILEDDSGNMYAFWSNIEIGREQNFSVRTNYHVLSFSTHYSINSSLMASYDRSSYLYMKHTKPEKLIESDKQEIMSTAESIIGNETDTHKNVLKIYNFVTKHVHYKAQHDEMGALWALNNGVGDCSEYSYLFVALCRAAGIPARIQAGFAFHFPSETTEDGHMWAEYYLENYGWIPVDATWRLFDALDNRHFSSIQSTPEVIPYANYVFNCTSGEAEDEQRVSITPCSASVFDDDSFAENIVKTVSEIKRAKFTIFLGNVFGAPLIFPSEAESVEQEFLESEVYLQNAVELLDRQQQSAHSSITTALDSAGAALESAWILIAKVFAVILSVPIAIL
;
A
#
# COMPACT_ATOMS: atom_id res chain seq x y z
N MET A 1 36.57 31.76 -23.13
CA MET A 1 35.39 31.08 -22.60
C MET A 1 34.28 31.28 -23.62
N ASN A 2 33.81 30.20 -24.26
CA ASN A 2 32.82 30.26 -25.33
C ASN A 2 31.47 30.76 -24.81
N SER A 3 30.75 31.51 -25.66
CA SER A 3 29.40 32.07 -25.38
C SER A 3 28.45 31.03 -24.71
N LEU A 4 28.51 29.80 -25.19
CA LEU A 4 27.72 28.66 -24.65
C LEU A 4 28.04 28.37 -23.17
N HIS A 5 29.31 28.47 -22.76
CA HIS A 5 29.73 28.22 -21.38
C HIS A 5 29.21 29.30 -20.42
N ARG A 6 29.13 30.57 -20.89
CA ARG A 6 28.56 31.66 -20.10
C ARG A 6 27.03 31.48 -19.92
N HIS A 7 26.31 31.06 -20.95
CA HIS A 7 24.87 30.82 -20.84
C HIS A 7 24.55 29.67 -19.90
N VAL A 8 25.29 28.56 -19.95
CA VAL A 8 25.12 27.41 -19.03
C VAL A 8 25.41 27.84 -17.58
N VAL A 9 26.47 28.62 -17.33
CA VAL A 9 26.78 29.10 -15.97
C VAL A 9 25.70 30.07 -15.47
N THR A 10 25.18 30.96 -16.32
CA THR A 10 24.09 31.90 -15.96
C THR A 10 22.80 31.14 -15.65
N ILE A 11 22.45 30.10 -16.42
CA ILE A 11 21.30 29.24 -16.15
C ILE A 11 21.45 28.49 -14.83
N LEU A 12 22.63 27.96 -14.53
CA LEU A 12 22.93 27.27 -13.26
C LEU A 12 22.88 28.22 -12.07
N ILE A 13 23.34 29.47 -12.23
CA ILE A 13 23.28 30.50 -11.19
C ILE A 13 21.83 30.96 -10.95
N LEU A 14 21.04 31.16 -12.00
CA LEU A 14 19.61 31.50 -11.87
C LEU A 14 18.83 30.33 -11.24
N ALA A 15 19.10 29.08 -11.63
CA ALA A 15 18.52 27.91 -11.02
C ALA A 15 18.91 27.76 -9.53
N SER A 16 20.15 28.08 -9.15
CA SER A 16 20.58 28.05 -7.75
C SER A 16 20.01 29.20 -6.89
N ILE A 17 19.80 30.38 -7.47
CA ILE A 17 19.13 31.50 -6.80
C ILE A 17 17.65 31.22 -6.63
N TYR A 18 17.00 30.63 -7.65
CA TYR A 18 15.59 30.23 -7.57
C TYR A 18 15.40 29.03 -6.63
N GLY A 19 16.28 28.06 -6.63
CA GLY A 19 16.30 26.95 -5.69
C GLY A 19 16.45 27.39 -4.24
N SER A 20 17.20 28.44 -3.94
CA SER A 20 17.32 29.01 -2.59
C SER A 20 16.13 29.89 -2.20
N LEU A 21 15.42 30.47 -3.15
CA LEU A 21 14.16 31.21 -2.90
C LEU A 21 12.96 30.27 -2.75
N CYS A 22 12.97 29.13 -3.43
CA CYS A 22 11.92 28.10 -3.29
C CYS A 22 12.11 27.21 -2.06
N SER A 23 13.29 27.15 -1.45
CA SER A 23 13.49 26.35 -0.22
C SER A 23 12.84 26.95 1.02
N SER A 24 12.36 28.19 0.98
CA SER A 24 11.57 28.82 2.06
C SER A 24 10.07 28.90 1.75
N ALA A 25 9.67 28.66 0.50
CA ALA A 25 8.28 28.44 0.11
C ALA A 25 8.06 26.92 0.02
N ALA A 26 7.88 26.28 1.18
CA ALA A 26 7.47 24.89 1.26
C ALA A 26 6.36 24.62 0.24
N LEU A 27 6.60 23.74 -0.70
CA LEU A 27 5.71 22.71 -1.28
C LEU A 27 4.19 22.86 -0.98
N SER A 28 3.69 24.06 -0.98
CA SER A 28 2.28 24.39 -1.02
C SER A 28 2.09 25.29 -2.24
N SER A 29 1.84 24.67 -3.38
CA SER A 29 1.22 25.35 -4.51
C SER A 29 -0.29 25.20 -4.38
N PRO A 30 -0.99 26.09 -3.65
CA PRO A 30 -2.45 25.97 -3.51
C PRO A 30 -3.19 26.81 -4.55
N LEU A 31 -2.60 27.20 -5.67
CA LEU A 31 -3.15 28.25 -6.52
C LEU A 31 -3.60 27.85 -7.93
N ILE A 32 -3.40 26.62 -8.40
CA ILE A 32 -3.69 26.28 -9.81
C ILE A 32 -4.64 25.07 -9.99
N MET A 33 -5.02 24.37 -8.94
CA MET A 33 -5.99 23.25 -9.06
C MET A 33 -7.44 23.74 -8.99
N ARG A 34 -7.93 24.46 -9.98
CA ARG A 34 -9.30 25.01 -9.90
C ARG A 34 -10.32 24.52 -10.91
N ASN A 35 -10.00 23.62 -11.85
CA ASN A 35 -10.96 23.21 -12.89
C ASN A 35 -11.08 21.71 -13.20
N MET A 36 -10.29 20.83 -12.62
CA MET A 36 -10.68 19.43 -12.50
C MET A 36 -10.93 19.12 -11.03
N ASP A 37 -11.90 18.25 -10.76
CA ASP A 37 -12.10 17.71 -9.43
C ASP A 37 -10.85 16.92 -9.01
N SER A 38 -9.85 17.63 -8.42
CA SER A 38 -8.76 17.01 -7.64
C SER A 38 -9.34 16.07 -6.57
N ASP A 39 -10.62 16.21 -6.31
CA ASP A 39 -11.49 15.39 -5.48
C ASP A 39 -11.64 13.95 -6.01
N LEU A 40 -11.24 13.67 -7.25
CA LEU A 40 -11.29 12.34 -7.85
C LEU A 40 -10.03 11.52 -7.59
N LEU A 41 -8.87 12.16 -7.37
CA LEU A 41 -7.62 11.47 -7.07
C LEU A 41 -7.48 11.24 -5.58
N LYS A 42 -7.73 10.01 -5.14
CA LYS A 42 -7.60 9.60 -3.73
C LYS A 42 -6.18 9.21 -3.37
N PHE A 43 -5.48 8.58 -4.31
CA PHE A 43 -4.10 8.11 -4.14
C PHE A 43 -3.35 8.11 -5.47
N GLU A 44 -2.05 8.35 -5.38
CA GLU A 44 -1.10 8.18 -6.48
C GLU A 44 -0.60 6.74 -6.52
N ILE A 45 -0.38 6.22 -7.74
CA ILE A 45 0.27 4.93 -7.97
C ILE A 45 1.72 5.19 -8.33
N GLY A 46 2.62 4.66 -7.51
CA GLY A 46 4.06 4.85 -7.68
C GLY A 46 4.72 3.74 -8.51
N ASP A 47 5.29 2.74 -7.83
CA ASP A 47 5.99 1.63 -8.48
C ASP A 47 5.05 0.44 -8.71
N VAL A 48 5.28 -0.27 -9.82
CA VAL A 48 4.61 -1.52 -10.15
C VAL A 48 5.58 -2.68 -9.93
N TYR A 49 5.09 -3.75 -9.33
CA TYR A 49 5.80 -5.02 -9.21
C TYR A 49 5.02 -6.12 -9.91
N ILE A 50 5.69 -6.87 -10.77
CA ILE A 50 5.18 -8.08 -11.42
C ILE A 50 6.08 -9.23 -11.01
N GLY A 51 5.50 -10.27 -10.42
CA GLY A 51 6.30 -11.37 -9.89
C GLY A 51 5.52 -12.63 -9.60
N ASN A 52 6.28 -13.64 -9.21
CA ASN A 52 5.76 -14.86 -8.61
C ASN A 52 5.92 -14.75 -7.09
N LEU A 53 4.86 -15.15 -6.37
CA LEU A 53 4.89 -15.36 -4.94
C LEU A 53 4.66 -16.84 -4.68
N THR A 54 5.53 -17.45 -3.88
CA THR A 54 5.42 -18.87 -3.51
C THR A 54 5.43 -18.97 -1.99
N HIS A 55 4.40 -19.61 -1.42
CA HIS A 55 4.33 -19.94 0.00
C HIS A 55 4.41 -21.46 0.16
N THR A 56 5.41 -21.93 0.88
CA THR A 56 5.65 -23.36 1.18
C THR A 56 5.52 -23.57 2.67
N ILE A 57 4.79 -24.61 3.07
CA ILE A 57 4.66 -25.08 4.45
C ILE A 57 5.09 -26.54 4.48
N GLU A 58 5.93 -26.90 5.40
CA GLU A 58 6.38 -28.26 5.63
C GLU A 58 6.09 -28.66 7.08
N ILE A 59 5.42 -29.80 7.25
CA ILE A 59 5.06 -30.38 8.55
C ILE A 59 5.76 -31.72 8.66
N THR A 60 6.71 -31.85 9.56
CA THR A 60 7.60 -33.00 9.67
C THR A 60 7.38 -33.75 10.99
N ASN A 61 7.19 -35.03 10.89
CA ASN A 61 7.11 -35.92 12.06
C ASN A 61 8.48 -36.53 12.38
N ASN A 62 9.20 -35.92 13.30
CA ASN A 62 10.47 -36.42 13.85
C ASN A 62 10.27 -37.36 15.06
N ALA A 63 9.01 -37.51 15.54
CA ALA A 63 8.68 -38.36 16.68
C ALA A 63 8.51 -39.84 16.28
N SER A 64 8.51 -40.71 17.28
CA SER A 64 8.32 -42.16 17.08
C SER A 64 6.86 -42.53 16.78
N ALA A 65 5.90 -41.70 17.24
CA ALA A 65 4.49 -41.92 17.04
C ALA A 65 4.01 -41.27 15.73
N MET A 66 3.06 -41.92 15.06
CA MET A 66 2.40 -41.34 13.88
C MET A 66 1.56 -40.13 14.29
N VAL A 67 1.65 -39.05 13.52
CA VAL A 67 0.72 -37.92 13.58
C VAL A 67 -0.60 -38.37 12.94
N LYS A 68 -1.72 -38.15 13.64
CA LYS A 68 -3.06 -38.49 13.16
C LYS A 68 -4.05 -37.35 13.36
N GLY A 69 -5.05 -37.32 12.49
CA GLY A 69 -6.13 -36.34 12.52
C GLY A 69 -5.65 -34.91 12.36
N GLY A 70 -4.55 -34.73 11.61
CA GLY A 70 -3.99 -33.41 11.33
C GLY A 70 -4.97 -32.54 10.55
N LYS A 71 -5.01 -31.25 10.87
CA LYS A 71 -5.75 -30.21 10.18
C LYS A 71 -4.80 -29.08 9.90
N LEU A 72 -4.69 -28.69 8.64
CA LEU A 72 -3.91 -27.55 8.19
C LEU A 72 -4.84 -26.52 7.55
N TYR A 73 -4.74 -25.27 8.02
CA TYR A 73 -5.39 -24.11 7.42
C TYR A 73 -4.31 -23.17 6.90
N VAL A 74 -4.42 -22.75 5.65
CA VAL A 74 -3.50 -21.83 5.00
C VAL A 74 -4.31 -20.69 4.41
N PRO A 75 -4.22 -19.47 4.96
CA PRO A 75 -4.81 -18.30 4.32
C PRO A 75 -4.20 -18.08 2.95
N LEU A 76 -5.06 -17.85 1.96
CA LEU A 76 -4.63 -17.57 0.59
C LEU A 76 -4.40 -16.07 0.41
N VAL A 77 -3.32 -15.72 -0.26
CA VAL A 77 -3.10 -14.33 -0.66
C VAL A 77 -4.24 -13.90 -1.55
N MET A 78 -4.82 -12.74 -1.26
CA MET A 78 -6.05 -12.26 -1.87
C MET A 78 -5.87 -10.94 -2.60
N ASN A 79 -6.80 -10.66 -3.49
CA ASN A 79 -6.91 -9.35 -4.12
C ASN A 79 -7.38 -8.33 -3.09
N THR A 80 -6.65 -7.21 -3.01
CA THR A 80 -7.08 -6.04 -2.25
C THR A 80 -7.15 -4.86 -3.19
N THR A 81 -8.30 -4.17 -3.17
CA THR A 81 -8.57 -3.02 -4.05
C THR A 81 -7.42 -2.01 -3.97
N ALA A 82 -6.97 -1.55 -5.13
CA ALA A 82 -5.95 -0.53 -5.33
C ALA A 82 -4.51 -0.90 -4.92
N ARG A 83 -4.21 -2.14 -4.56
CA ARG A 83 -2.86 -2.52 -4.14
C ARG A 83 -2.26 -3.66 -4.92
N HIS A 84 -2.97 -4.76 -5.07
CA HIS A 84 -2.48 -5.89 -5.84
C HIS A 84 -3.61 -6.70 -6.47
N HIS A 85 -3.29 -7.26 -7.61
CA HIS A 85 -4.06 -8.29 -8.29
C HIS A 85 -3.27 -9.59 -8.21
N VAL A 86 -3.90 -10.64 -7.71
CA VAL A 86 -3.26 -11.92 -7.42
C VAL A 86 -4.01 -13.03 -8.14
N ILE A 87 -3.30 -13.86 -8.83
CA ILE A 87 -3.81 -15.09 -9.44
C ILE A 87 -3.14 -16.27 -8.75
N LEU A 88 -3.93 -17.03 -7.99
CA LEU A 88 -3.52 -18.34 -7.51
C LEU A 88 -3.59 -19.32 -8.67
N TYR A 89 -2.44 -19.75 -9.18
CA TYR A 89 -2.41 -20.65 -10.34
C TYR A 89 -2.12 -22.11 -10.00
N ASP A 90 -1.58 -22.41 -8.81
CA ASP A 90 -1.28 -23.77 -8.41
C ASP A 90 -1.27 -23.95 -6.88
N ILE A 91 -1.86 -25.06 -6.43
CA ILE A 91 -1.69 -25.57 -5.06
C ILE A 91 -1.15 -26.99 -5.16
N HIS A 92 0.12 -27.15 -4.84
CA HIS A 92 0.81 -28.42 -4.86
C HIS A 92 0.85 -29.06 -3.47
N ALA A 93 0.18 -30.18 -3.30
CA ALA A 93 0.16 -31.02 -2.11
C ALA A 93 -0.16 -32.46 -2.48
N SER A 94 -0.01 -33.40 -1.55
CA SER A 94 -0.33 -34.82 -1.78
C SER A 94 -1.83 -35.08 -2.06
N ASN A 95 -2.70 -34.19 -1.59
CA ASN A 95 -4.15 -34.20 -1.84
C ASN A 95 -4.68 -32.76 -1.99
N GLN A 96 -5.81 -32.62 -2.67
CA GLN A 96 -6.43 -31.31 -2.90
C GLN A 96 -7.06 -30.75 -1.62
N PRO A 97 -6.92 -29.43 -1.35
CA PRO A 97 -7.57 -28.78 -0.24
C PRO A 97 -9.08 -28.58 -0.49
N LYS A 98 -9.81 -28.39 0.61
CA LYS A 98 -11.10 -27.71 0.55
C LYS A 98 -10.85 -26.21 0.67
N ILE A 99 -11.44 -25.41 -0.21
CA ILE A 99 -11.41 -23.96 -0.09
C ILE A 99 -12.54 -23.50 0.82
N LEU A 100 -12.22 -22.70 1.82
CA LEU A 100 -13.15 -22.09 2.76
C LEU A 100 -13.10 -20.58 2.59
N GLU A 101 -14.23 -19.92 2.84
CA GLU A 101 -14.35 -18.46 2.88
C GLU A 101 -15.06 -18.08 4.18
N ASP A 102 -14.59 -17.04 4.86
CA ASP A 102 -15.26 -16.47 6.03
C ASP A 102 -16.11 -15.24 5.66
N ASP A 103 -16.91 -14.74 6.62
CA ASP A 103 -17.79 -13.59 6.43
C ASP A 103 -17.03 -12.25 6.17
N SER A 104 -15.72 -12.25 6.37
CA SER A 104 -14.84 -11.14 6.06
C SER A 104 -14.25 -11.22 4.64
N GLY A 105 -14.52 -12.32 3.91
CA GLY A 105 -14.01 -12.61 2.58
C GLY A 105 -12.59 -13.18 2.57
N ASN A 106 -12.07 -13.61 3.72
CA ASN A 106 -10.77 -14.29 3.78
C ASN A 106 -10.92 -15.71 3.22
N MET A 107 -9.99 -16.10 2.36
CA MET A 107 -9.98 -17.42 1.71
C MET A 107 -8.92 -18.32 2.35
N TYR A 108 -9.27 -19.59 2.58
CA TYR A 108 -8.37 -20.55 3.20
C TYR A 108 -8.33 -21.85 2.40
N ALA A 109 -7.13 -22.37 2.16
CA ALA A 109 -6.95 -23.75 1.76
C ALA A 109 -6.89 -24.62 3.02
N PHE A 110 -7.78 -25.63 3.10
CA PHE A 110 -7.96 -26.48 4.26
C PHE A 110 -7.76 -27.95 3.93
N TRP A 111 -6.90 -28.60 4.69
CA TRP A 111 -6.70 -30.06 4.69
C TRP A 111 -7.13 -30.64 6.02
N SER A 112 -7.75 -31.80 5.99
CA SER A 112 -8.14 -32.56 7.18
C SER A 112 -7.71 -34.01 7.07
N ASN A 113 -7.68 -34.69 8.21
CA ASN A 113 -7.24 -36.09 8.32
C ASN A 113 -5.83 -36.36 7.79
N ILE A 114 -4.93 -35.37 7.99
CA ILE A 114 -3.53 -35.53 7.64
C ILE A 114 -2.92 -36.58 8.58
N GLU A 115 -2.27 -37.58 8.00
CA GLU A 115 -1.50 -38.59 8.71
C GLU A 115 -0.04 -38.51 8.25
N ILE A 116 0.89 -38.40 9.20
CA ILE A 116 2.32 -38.31 8.90
C ILE A 116 3.04 -39.43 9.66
N GLY A 117 3.60 -40.37 8.91
CA GLY A 117 4.39 -41.47 9.45
C GLY A 117 5.70 -40.96 10.08
N ARG A 118 6.36 -41.79 10.84
CA ARG A 118 7.70 -41.49 11.39
C ARG A 118 8.67 -41.10 10.27
N GLU A 119 9.46 -40.03 10.48
CA GLU A 119 10.45 -39.53 9.52
C GLU A 119 9.85 -39.17 8.14
N GLN A 120 8.55 -38.84 8.12
CA GLN A 120 7.85 -38.36 6.93
C GLN A 120 7.40 -36.92 7.13
N ASN A 121 7.08 -36.26 6.01
CA ASN A 121 6.53 -34.92 6.00
C ASN A 121 5.23 -34.83 5.20
N PHE A 122 4.49 -33.79 5.45
CA PHE A 122 3.38 -33.30 4.63
C PHE A 122 3.73 -31.88 4.19
N SER A 123 3.84 -31.65 2.89
CA SER A 123 4.24 -30.37 2.33
C SER A 123 3.13 -29.78 1.46
N VAL A 124 2.94 -28.50 1.57
CA VAL A 124 2.04 -27.69 0.76
C VAL A 124 2.82 -26.55 0.13
N ARG A 125 2.57 -26.29 -1.14
CA ARG A 125 3.08 -25.12 -1.86
C ARG A 125 1.95 -24.45 -2.61
N THR A 126 1.73 -23.16 -2.31
CA THR A 126 0.81 -22.30 -3.06
C THR A 126 1.60 -21.33 -3.90
N ASN A 127 1.27 -21.20 -5.17
CA ASN A 127 1.99 -20.39 -6.15
C ASN A 127 1.04 -19.35 -6.77
N TYR A 128 1.51 -18.10 -6.82
CA TYR A 128 0.75 -16.96 -7.31
C TYR A 128 1.53 -16.16 -8.34
N HIS A 129 0.82 -15.64 -9.33
CA HIS A 129 1.27 -14.48 -10.09
C HIS A 129 0.71 -13.22 -9.43
N VAL A 130 1.55 -12.22 -9.25
CA VAL A 130 1.17 -10.97 -8.59
C VAL A 130 1.50 -9.76 -9.45
N LEU A 131 0.53 -8.86 -9.57
CA LEU A 131 0.67 -7.51 -10.09
C LEU A 131 0.33 -6.56 -8.93
N SER A 132 1.31 -5.85 -8.43
CA SER A 132 1.19 -5.07 -7.21
C SER A 132 1.67 -3.63 -7.39
N PHE A 133 1.10 -2.72 -6.61
CA PHE A 133 1.28 -1.28 -6.75
C PHE A 133 1.72 -0.65 -5.43
N SER A 134 2.69 0.25 -5.47
CA SER A 134 2.86 1.18 -4.36
C SER A 134 1.82 2.28 -4.47
N THR A 135 1.22 2.64 -3.34
CA THR A 135 0.19 3.67 -3.26
C THR A 135 0.56 4.73 -2.23
N HIS A 136 0.22 5.97 -2.51
CA HIS A 136 0.36 7.09 -1.59
C HIS A 136 -0.91 7.94 -1.63
N TYR A 137 -1.59 8.04 -0.49
CA TYR A 137 -2.82 8.80 -0.34
C TYR A 137 -2.53 10.27 -0.01
N SER A 138 -3.22 11.17 -0.72
CA SER A 138 -3.18 12.61 -0.46
C SER A 138 -4.50 13.05 0.14
N ILE A 139 -4.58 13.13 1.46
CA ILE A 139 -5.82 13.38 2.17
C ILE A 139 -6.11 14.89 2.25
N ASN A 140 -7.21 15.29 1.63
CA ASN A 140 -7.80 16.62 1.78
C ASN A 140 -8.95 16.57 2.79
N SER A 141 -8.72 17.14 3.97
CA SER A 141 -9.70 17.10 5.06
C SER A 141 -11.06 17.74 4.70
N SER A 142 -11.10 18.65 3.71
CA SER A 142 -12.35 19.28 3.27
C SER A 142 -13.28 18.33 2.52
N LEU A 143 -12.76 17.21 2.03
CA LEU A 143 -13.51 16.19 1.29
C LEU A 143 -13.99 15.04 2.17
N MET A 144 -13.50 14.96 3.42
CA MET A 144 -13.93 13.93 4.35
C MET A 144 -15.38 14.18 4.76
N ALA A 145 -16.21 13.13 4.63
CA ALA A 145 -17.57 13.15 5.18
C ALA A 145 -17.59 12.58 6.61
N SER A 146 -18.66 12.88 7.33
CA SER A 146 -18.90 12.29 8.65
C SER A 146 -19.30 10.82 8.51
N TYR A 147 -18.87 9.97 9.46
CA TYR A 147 -19.26 8.56 9.47
C TYR A 147 -20.75 8.37 9.69
N ASP A 148 -21.36 7.48 8.92
CA ASP A 148 -22.63 6.86 9.31
C ASP A 148 -22.34 5.81 10.40
N ARG A 149 -22.55 6.23 11.65
CA ARG A 149 -22.30 5.38 12.83
C ARG A 149 -23.25 4.19 12.93
N SER A 150 -24.34 4.16 12.15
CA SER A 150 -25.26 3.04 12.08
C SER A 150 -24.85 2.01 10.99
N SER A 151 -23.91 2.34 10.16
CA SER A 151 -23.45 1.44 9.10
C SER A 151 -22.77 0.18 9.65
N TYR A 152 -22.93 -0.93 8.94
CA TYR A 152 -22.26 -2.19 9.29
C TYR A 152 -20.74 -2.02 9.36
N LEU A 153 -20.16 -1.27 8.41
CA LEU A 153 -18.72 -0.99 8.38
C LEU A 153 -18.27 -0.31 9.69
N TYR A 154 -18.94 0.78 10.07
CA TYR A 154 -18.58 1.52 11.27
C TYR A 154 -18.69 0.63 12.51
N MET A 155 -19.84 -0.04 12.69
CA MET A 155 -20.09 -0.89 13.86
C MET A 155 -19.12 -2.08 13.94
N LYS A 156 -18.77 -2.68 12.79
CA LYS A 156 -17.82 -3.81 12.75
C LYS A 156 -16.41 -3.38 13.12
N HIS A 157 -15.94 -2.24 12.58
CA HIS A 157 -14.55 -1.84 12.66
C HIS A 157 -14.23 -0.79 13.74
N THR A 158 -15.18 -0.51 14.64
CA THR A 158 -14.96 0.27 15.87
C THR A 158 -15.12 -0.54 17.15
N LYS A 159 -15.61 -1.79 17.06
CA LYS A 159 -15.76 -2.68 18.23
C LYS A 159 -14.43 -3.30 18.66
N PRO A 160 -14.27 -3.66 19.96
CA PRO A 160 -13.10 -4.39 20.44
C PRO A 160 -13.03 -5.81 19.87
N GLU A 161 -11.82 -6.36 19.84
CA GLU A 161 -11.49 -7.76 19.53
C GLU A 161 -10.49 -8.30 20.56
N LYS A 162 -10.21 -9.61 20.52
CA LYS A 162 -9.38 -10.31 21.51
C LYS A 162 -8.02 -9.68 21.77
N LEU A 163 -7.32 -9.20 20.71
CA LEU A 163 -6.00 -8.56 20.81
C LEU A 163 -6.04 -7.06 20.49
N ILE A 164 -7.25 -6.54 20.25
CA ILE A 164 -7.55 -5.14 19.90
C ILE A 164 -8.52 -4.61 20.96
N GLU A 165 -8.02 -4.44 22.19
CA GLU A 165 -8.82 -4.16 23.37
C GLU A 165 -9.21 -2.67 23.45
N SER A 166 -9.90 -2.16 22.41
CA SER A 166 -10.28 -0.75 22.28
C SER A 166 -11.26 -0.25 23.35
N ASP A 167 -11.89 -1.16 24.11
CA ASP A 167 -12.81 -0.89 25.21
C ASP A 167 -12.14 -0.77 26.59
N LYS A 168 -10.84 -1.01 26.68
CA LYS A 168 -10.12 -0.87 27.97
C LYS A 168 -9.91 0.59 28.32
N GLN A 169 -10.07 0.90 29.59
CA GLN A 169 -9.99 2.28 30.07
C GLN A 169 -8.65 2.94 29.75
N GLU A 170 -7.56 2.19 29.84
CA GLU A 170 -6.20 2.66 29.54
C GLU A 170 -6.05 3.03 28.05
N ILE A 171 -6.61 2.22 27.14
CA ILE A 171 -6.62 2.50 25.69
C ILE A 171 -7.49 3.72 25.40
N MET A 172 -8.72 3.78 25.98
CA MET A 172 -9.65 4.88 25.77
C MET A 172 -9.08 6.21 26.26
N SER A 173 -8.56 6.25 27.48
CA SER A 173 -7.98 7.47 28.04
C SER A 173 -6.71 7.91 27.31
N THR A 174 -5.92 6.96 26.81
CA THR A 174 -4.75 7.26 25.97
C THR A 174 -5.18 7.87 24.64
N ALA A 175 -6.18 7.28 23.95
CA ALA A 175 -6.71 7.82 22.72
C ALA A 175 -7.25 9.25 22.91
N GLU A 176 -8.06 9.50 23.95
CA GLU A 176 -8.57 10.83 24.30
C GLU A 176 -7.43 11.84 24.55
N SER A 177 -6.39 11.42 25.27
CA SER A 177 -5.21 12.27 25.53
C SER A 177 -4.44 12.62 24.26
N ILE A 178 -4.31 11.67 23.32
CA ILE A 178 -3.60 11.88 22.05
C ILE A 178 -4.37 12.86 21.15
N ILE A 179 -5.66 12.66 20.96
CA ILE A 179 -6.47 13.49 20.06
C ILE A 179 -6.74 14.88 20.67
N GLY A 180 -6.97 14.96 21.98
CA GLY A 180 -7.30 16.21 22.67
C GLY A 180 -8.55 16.87 22.10
N ASN A 181 -8.44 18.14 21.68
CA ASN A 181 -9.54 18.90 21.08
C ASN A 181 -9.53 18.90 19.54
N GLU A 182 -8.73 18.05 18.90
CA GLU A 182 -8.68 17.99 17.43
C GLU A 182 -9.96 17.33 16.88
N THR A 183 -10.56 17.95 15.88
CA THR A 183 -11.79 17.48 15.24
C THR A 183 -11.56 16.86 13.87
N ASP A 184 -10.39 17.09 13.27
CA ASP A 184 -10.00 16.50 11.99
C ASP A 184 -9.60 15.04 12.20
N THR A 185 -10.35 14.14 11.59
CA THR A 185 -10.14 12.69 11.74
C THR A 185 -8.77 12.24 11.24
N HIS A 186 -8.33 12.74 10.08
CA HIS A 186 -7.02 12.38 9.53
C HIS A 186 -5.87 12.85 10.42
N LYS A 187 -5.96 14.07 10.96
CA LYS A 187 -4.98 14.55 11.93
C LYS A 187 -4.96 13.73 13.21
N ASN A 188 -6.13 13.23 13.65
CA ASN A 188 -6.22 12.35 14.80
C ASN A 188 -5.51 11.01 14.52
N VAL A 189 -5.71 10.43 13.35
CA VAL A 189 -4.99 9.20 12.94
C VAL A 189 -3.48 9.46 12.89
N LEU A 190 -3.04 10.58 12.34
CA LEU A 190 -1.62 10.94 12.30
C LEU A 190 -1.01 11.09 13.72
N LYS A 191 -1.75 11.67 14.67
CA LYS A 191 -1.33 11.75 16.08
C LYS A 191 -1.20 10.35 16.70
N ILE A 192 -2.18 9.47 16.46
CA ILE A 192 -2.16 8.07 16.92
C ILE A 192 -0.96 7.32 16.33
N TYR A 193 -0.75 7.42 15.02
CA TYR A 193 0.42 6.83 14.35
C TYR A 193 1.74 7.32 14.95
N ASN A 194 1.88 8.62 15.16
CA ASN A 194 3.07 9.22 15.77
C ASN A 194 3.27 8.76 17.22
N PHE A 195 2.18 8.56 17.97
CA PHE A 195 2.26 8.00 19.32
C PHE A 195 2.77 6.56 19.26
N VAL A 196 2.12 5.68 18.50
CA VAL A 196 2.47 4.26 18.39
C VAL A 196 3.92 4.08 17.97
N THR A 197 4.33 4.79 16.91
CA THR A 197 5.69 4.68 16.37
C THR A 197 6.78 5.20 17.31
N LYS A 198 6.45 6.06 18.27
CA LYS A 198 7.39 6.55 19.31
C LYS A 198 7.34 5.72 20.57
N HIS A 199 6.18 5.18 20.90
CA HIS A 199 5.93 4.47 22.15
C HIS A 199 6.43 3.04 22.09
N VAL A 200 6.15 2.31 20.99
CA VAL A 200 6.55 0.92 20.83
C VAL A 200 7.96 0.83 20.24
N HIS A 201 8.82 0.05 20.89
CA HIS A 201 10.15 -0.30 20.41
C HIS A 201 10.14 -1.73 19.86
N TYR A 202 10.68 -1.91 18.67
CA TYR A 202 10.65 -3.23 18.01
C TYR A 202 11.40 -4.29 18.82
N LYS A 203 10.70 -5.36 19.13
CA LYS A 203 11.23 -6.55 19.77
C LYS A 203 10.36 -7.72 19.37
N ALA A 204 10.96 -8.70 18.67
CA ALA A 204 10.26 -9.93 18.29
C ALA A 204 9.67 -10.62 19.52
N GLN A 205 8.42 -11.05 19.42
CA GLN A 205 7.68 -11.78 20.43
C GLN A 205 7.50 -13.24 19.99
N HIS A 206 7.42 -14.15 20.93
CA HIS A 206 7.09 -15.55 20.65
C HIS A 206 5.57 -15.73 20.48
N ASP A 207 4.80 -15.00 21.30
CA ASP A 207 3.34 -15.02 21.28
C ASP A 207 2.82 -13.61 21.02
N GLU A 208 1.66 -13.50 20.37
CA GLU A 208 0.96 -12.24 20.19
C GLU A 208 0.38 -11.74 21.52
N MET A 209 0.75 -10.54 21.94
CA MET A 209 0.44 -10.00 23.27
C MET A 209 -0.73 -9.01 23.26
N GLY A 210 -1.05 -8.39 22.14
CA GLY A 210 -2.17 -7.48 21.95
C GLY A 210 -1.92 -6.01 22.34
N ALA A 211 -2.94 -5.17 22.09
CA ALA A 211 -2.85 -3.72 22.18
C ALA A 211 -2.59 -3.20 23.60
N LEU A 212 -3.33 -3.72 24.59
CA LEU A 212 -3.18 -3.28 25.97
C LEU A 212 -1.79 -3.61 26.53
N TRP A 213 -1.27 -4.79 26.19
CA TRP A 213 0.09 -5.17 26.58
C TRP A 213 1.14 -4.26 25.90
N ALA A 214 1.00 -4.00 24.60
CA ALA A 214 1.90 -3.09 23.87
C ALA A 214 1.90 -1.67 24.48
N LEU A 215 0.72 -1.15 24.83
CA LEU A 215 0.59 0.14 25.53
C LEU A 215 1.34 0.16 26.87
N ASN A 216 1.21 -0.90 27.67
CA ASN A 216 1.79 -0.93 29.01
C ASN A 216 3.28 -1.21 29.04
N ASN A 217 3.82 -1.94 28.04
CA ASN A 217 5.21 -2.39 28.03
C ASN A 217 6.10 -1.56 27.08
N GLY A 218 5.54 -0.88 26.07
CA GLY A 218 6.29 -0.06 25.12
C GLY A 218 7.21 -0.86 24.20
N VAL A 219 6.97 -2.16 24.04
CA VAL A 219 7.73 -3.05 23.16
C VAL A 219 6.78 -3.96 22.38
N GLY A 220 7.23 -4.51 21.26
CA GLY A 220 6.45 -5.44 20.43
C GLY A 220 7.04 -5.60 19.04
N ASP A 221 6.49 -6.50 18.25
CA ASP A 221 6.80 -6.65 16.82
C ASP A 221 5.68 -6.07 15.94
N CYS A 222 5.58 -6.50 14.67
CA CYS A 222 4.60 -5.95 13.75
C CYS A 222 3.16 -6.13 14.23
N SER A 223 2.87 -7.19 14.99
CA SER A 223 1.53 -7.45 15.52
C SER A 223 1.14 -6.43 16.60
N GLU A 224 1.99 -6.16 17.59
CA GLU A 224 1.72 -5.21 18.67
C GLU A 224 1.64 -3.77 18.17
N TYR A 225 2.49 -3.39 17.21
CA TYR A 225 2.37 -2.08 16.55
C TYR A 225 0.99 -1.92 15.90
N SER A 226 0.54 -2.94 15.17
CA SER A 226 -0.72 -2.92 14.45
C SER A 226 -1.93 -2.98 15.38
N TYR A 227 -1.91 -3.87 16.40
CA TYR A 227 -2.97 -3.97 17.40
C TYR A 227 -3.15 -2.67 18.18
N LEU A 228 -2.06 -2.05 18.64
CA LEU A 228 -2.14 -0.79 19.38
C LEU A 228 -2.67 0.34 18.50
N PHE A 229 -2.21 0.45 17.26
CA PHE A 229 -2.70 1.44 16.33
C PHE A 229 -4.20 1.29 16.09
N VAL A 230 -4.67 0.08 15.77
CA VAL A 230 -6.08 -0.19 15.52
C VAL A 230 -6.94 0.03 16.77
N ALA A 231 -6.47 -0.40 17.93
CA ALA A 231 -7.20 -0.20 19.19
C ALA A 231 -7.39 1.28 19.54
N LEU A 232 -6.36 2.10 19.38
CA LEU A 232 -6.42 3.55 19.62
C LEU A 232 -7.34 4.25 18.61
N CYS A 233 -7.28 3.87 17.31
CA CYS A 233 -8.20 4.39 16.30
C CYS A 233 -9.65 4.05 16.65
N ARG A 234 -9.95 2.80 16.98
CA ARG A 234 -11.30 2.35 17.35
C ARG A 234 -11.81 3.03 18.63
N ALA A 235 -10.97 3.19 19.62
CA ALA A 235 -11.30 3.94 20.84
C ALA A 235 -11.62 5.42 20.57
N ALA A 236 -10.97 6.01 19.56
CA ALA A 236 -11.27 7.35 19.05
C ALA A 236 -12.52 7.41 18.14
N GLY A 237 -13.22 6.29 17.92
CA GLY A 237 -14.37 6.20 17.01
C GLY A 237 -14.00 6.23 15.52
N ILE A 238 -12.78 5.86 15.19
CA ILE A 238 -12.27 5.77 13.82
C ILE A 238 -12.24 4.29 13.41
N PRO A 239 -13.00 3.88 12.36
CA PRO A 239 -12.96 2.51 11.91
C PRO A 239 -11.55 2.13 11.45
N ALA A 240 -11.03 1.02 11.97
CA ALA A 240 -9.71 0.51 11.64
C ALA A 240 -9.69 -1.02 11.66
N ARG A 241 -8.80 -1.62 10.88
CA ARG A 241 -8.67 -3.07 10.74
C ARG A 241 -7.22 -3.51 10.58
N ILE A 242 -6.98 -4.78 10.86
CA ILE A 242 -5.70 -5.44 10.61
C ILE A 242 -5.66 -5.96 9.17
N GLN A 243 -4.45 -5.97 8.63
CA GLN A 243 -4.02 -6.72 7.48
C GLN A 243 -2.88 -7.65 7.91
N ALA A 244 -2.96 -8.92 7.58
CA ALA A 244 -1.89 -9.87 7.84
C ALA A 244 -1.55 -10.67 6.58
N GLY A 245 -0.28 -10.99 6.40
CA GLY A 245 0.22 -11.71 5.24
C GLY A 245 1.72 -11.66 5.15
N PHE A 246 2.28 -11.18 4.05
CA PHE A 246 3.71 -11.17 3.79
C PHE A 246 4.18 -9.80 3.30
N ALA A 247 5.37 -9.38 3.75
CA ALA A 247 6.04 -8.19 3.26
C ALA A 247 7.52 -8.46 3.01
N PHE A 248 8.08 -7.81 1.99
CA PHE A 248 9.45 -8.05 1.55
C PHE A 248 10.19 -6.72 1.36
N HIS A 249 11.46 -6.70 1.75
CA HIS A 249 12.34 -5.55 1.59
C HIS A 249 12.86 -5.41 0.16
N PHE A 250 13.06 -6.55 -0.53
CA PHE A 250 13.64 -6.61 -1.87
C PHE A 250 12.70 -7.25 -2.88
N PRO A 251 12.80 -6.91 -4.18
CA PRO A 251 11.96 -7.50 -5.21
C PRO A 251 12.22 -8.99 -5.48
N SER A 252 13.33 -9.53 -4.99
CA SER A 252 13.63 -10.96 -4.96
C SER A 252 14.13 -11.30 -3.56
N GLU A 253 13.31 -12.03 -2.81
CA GLU A 253 13.57 -12.29 -1.40
C GLU A 253 12.85 -13.58 -0.96
N THR A 254 13.41 -14.21 0.08
CA THR A 254 12.79 -15.34 0.78
C THR A 254 12.79 -15.03 2.28
N THR A 255 11.66 -15.24 2.93
CA THR A 255 11.48 -15.10 4.38
C THR A 255 10.75 -16.31 4.96
N GLU A 256 10.88 -16.51 6.25
CA GLU A 256 10.08 -17.45 7.04
C GLU A 256 9.01 -16.72 7.86
N ASP A 257 9.10 -15.38 7.92
CA ASP A 257 8.24 -14.55 8.73
C ASP A 257 7.02 -14.06 7.96
N GLY A 258 5.91 -13.93 8.66
CA GLY A 258 4.77 -13.15 8.24
C GLY A 258 4.94 -11.68 8.59
N HIS A 259 4.01 -10.87 8.13
CA HIS A 259 3.95 -9.45 8.46
C HIS A 259 2.52 -8.98 8.71
N MET A 260 2.39 -8.01 9.61
CA MET A 260 1.11 -7.43 9.98
C MET A 260 1.20 -5.91 9.90
N TRP A 261 0.16 -5.31 9.31
CA TRP A 261 -0.02 -3.86 9.24
C TRP A 261 -1.49 -3.50 9.45
N ALA A 262 -1.85 -2.25 9.34
CA ALA A 262 -3.18 -1.77 9.60
C ALA A 262 -3.76 -0.95 8.45
N GLU A 263 -5.05 -0.76 8.50
CA GLU A 263 -5.78 0.23 7.70
C GLU A 263 -6.75 0.97 8.60
N TYR A 264 -6.93 2.27 8.33
CA TYR A 264 -8.02 3.06 8.85
C TYR A 264 -8.94 3.50 7.72
N TYR A 265 -10.18 3.80 8.04
CA TYR A 265 -11.19 4.18 7.06
C TYR A 265 -11.52 5.67 7.16
N LEU A 266 -11.57 6.36 6.03
CA LEU A 266 -12.17 7.68 5.90
C LEU A 266 -13.31 7.66 4.90
N GLU A 267 -14.44 8.29 5.22
CA GLU A 267 -15.53 8.48 4.27
C GLU A 267 -15.03 9.24 3.04
N ASN A 268 -15.44 8.81 1.86
CA ASN A 268 -15.02 9.24 0.52
C ASN A 268 -13.62 8.76 0.08
N TYR A 269 -12.74 8.32 0.99
CA TYR A 269 -11.43 7.75 0.65
C TYR A 269 -11.40 6.22 0.68
N GLY A 270 -12.18 5.62 1.56
CA GLY A 270 -12.14 4.18 1.78
C GLY A 270 -11.06 3.76 2.80
N TRP A 271 -10.52 2.57 2.64
CA TRP A 271 -9.48 2.02 3.49
C TRP A 271 -8.10 2.55 3.10
N ILE A 272 -7.39 3.15 4.05
CA ILE A 272 -6.10 3.79 3.87
C ILE A 272 -5.04 3.01 4.67
N PRO A 273 -3.94 2.58 4.04
CA PRO A 273 -2.94 1.73 4.69
C PRO A 273 -2.02 2.50 5.64
N VAL A 274 -1.64 1.81 6.70
CA VAL A 274 -0.65 2.26 7.67
C VAL A 274 0.22 1.08 8.10
N ASP A 275 1.52 1.16 7.91
CA ASP A 275 2.46 0.26 8.54
C ASP A 275 3.33 1.02 9.57
N ALA A 276 2.95 0.91 10.83
CA ALA A 276 3.66 1.60 11.90
C ALA A 276 5.06 1.02 12.17
N THR A 277 5.28 -0.26 11.82
CA THR A 277 6.55 -0.96 11.96
C THR A 277 7.57 -0.46 10.94
N TRP A 278 7.17 -0.38 9.67
CA TRP A 278 8.02 0.09 8.57
C TRP A 278 7.96 1.60 8.35
N ARG A 279 7.24 2.33 9.22
CA ARG A 279 7.11 3.79 9.15
C ARG A 279 6.41 4.30 7.89
N LEU A 280 5.43 3.57 7.40
CA LEU A 280 4.58 3.99 6.30
C LEU A 280 3.26 4.55 6.85
N PHE A 281 2.90 5.74 6.42
CA PHE A 281 1.64 6.41 6.77
C PHE A 281 0.98 6.93 5.50
N ASP A 282 -0.30 6.63 5.32
CA ASP A 282 -1.05 6.93 4.10
C ASP A 282 -0.40 6.36 2.82
N ALA A 283 0.43 5.38 3.00
CA ALA A 283 1.21 4.79 1.93
C ALA A 283 1.49 3.31 2.19
N LEU A 284 1.61 2.55 1.12
CA LEU A 284 2.11 1.18 1.16
C LEU A 284 2.98 0.93 -0.06
N ASP A 285 4.04 0.16 0.09
CA ASP A 285 4.85 -0.25 -1.06
C ASP A 285 4.19 -1.42 -1.81
N ASN A 286 4.79 -1.80 -2.94
CA ASN A 286 4.29 -2.85 -3.83
C ASN A 286 4.75 -4.27 -3.46
N ARG A 287 5.25 -4.49 -2.24
CA ARG A 287 5.73 -5.78 -1.76
C ARG A 287 5.06 -6.26 -0.48
N HIS A 288 3.90 -5.67 -0.13
CA HIS A 288 3.00 -6.15 0.90
C HIS A 288 1.86 -6.95 0.25
N PHE A 289 1.68 -8.19 0.66
CA PHE A 289 0.68 -9.11 0.13
C PHE A 289 -0.22 -9.62 1.26
N SER A 290 -1.49 -9.23 1.23
CA SER A 290 -2.48 -9.58 2.26
C SER A 290 -3.05 -10.99 2.04
N SER A 291 -3.15 -11.76 3.09
CA SER A 291 -3.88 -13.04 3.12
C SER A 291 -5.04 -13.06 4.12
N ILE A 292 -5.01 -12.17 5.13
CA ILE A 292 -6.11 -11.97 6.07
C ILE A 292 -6.37 -10.47 6.20
N GLN A 293 -7.63 -10.06 6.02
CA GLN A 293 -8.08 -8.71 6.29
C GLN A 293 -9.26 -8.72 7.26
N SER A 294 -9.35 -7.71 8.11
CA SER A 294 -10.39 -7.66 9.15
C SER A 294 -10.29 -8.81 10.14
N THR A 295 -11.29 -8.99 10.96
CA THR A 295 -11.38 -10.04 11.97
C THR A 295 -11.48 -11.42 11.31
N PRO A 296 -10.50 -12.29 11.44
CA PRO A 296 -10.58 -13.64 10.91
C PRO A 296 -11.52 -14.50 11.78
N GLU A 297 -12.28 -15.38 11.14
CA GLU A 297 -13.28 -16.22 11.83
C GLU A 297 -12.87 -17.69 11.86
N VAL A 298 -12.01 -18.12 10.94
CA VAL A 298 -11.59 -19.51 10.80
C VAL A 298 -10.37 -19.84 11.63
N ILE A 299 -9.35 -18.94 11.59
CA ILE A 299 -8.11 -19.05 12.37
C ILE A 299 -7.76 -17.65 12.92
N PRO A 300 -6.87 -17.52 13.92
CA PRO A 300 -6.34 -16.22 14.33
C PRO A 300 -5.54 -15.56 13.19
N TYR A 301 -5.05 -14.33 13.41
CA TYR A 301 -4.13 -13.68 12.46
C TYR A 301 -2.82 -14.47 12.38
N ALA A 302 -2.75 -15.41 11.45
CA ALA A 302 -1.60 -16.30 11.27
C ALA A 302 -1.43 -16.67 9.80
N ASN A 303 -0.20 -16.97 9.38
CA ASN A 303 0.09 -17.37 8.01
C ASN A 303 -0.32 -18.80 7.70
N TYR A 304 -0.44 -19.63 8.71
CA TYR A 304 -1.05 -20.96 8.69
C TYR A 304 -1.31 -21.43 10.12
N VAL A 305 -2.14 -22.45 10.25
CA VAL A 305 -2.37 -23.14 11.53
C VAL A 305 -2.41 -24.64 11.28
N PHE A 306 -1.52 -25.38 11.95
CA PHE A 306 -1.54 -26.82 11.99
C PHE A 306 -1.94 -27.31 13.38
N ASN A 307 -2.86 -28.27 13.44
CA ASN A 307 -3.24 -28.97 14.67
C ASN A 307 -3.42 -30.45 14.38
N CYS A 308 -3.11 -31.32 15.34
CA CYS A 308 -3.36 -32.75 15.23
C CYS A 308 -4.02 -33.31 16.49
N THR A 309 -4.69 -34.48 16.37
CA THR A 309 -5.35 -35.14 17.49
C THR A 309 -4.42 -36.02 18.30
N SER A 310 -3.36 -36.52 17.68
CA SER A 310 -2.29 -37.31 18.34
C SER A 310 -1.01 -37.26 17.56
N GLY A 311 0.11 -37.47 18.26
CA GLY A 311 1.45 -37.31 17.75
C GLY A 311 1.96 -35.87 17.93
N GLU A 312 3.21 -35.64 17.54
CA GLU A 312 3.88 -34.33 17.54
C GLU A 312 4.53 -34.13 16.19
N ALA A 313 4.48 -32.91 15.66
CA ALA A 313 5.15 -32.54 14.43
C ALA A 313 5.79 -31.17 14.60
N GLU A 314 6.90 -30.98 13.92
CA GLU A 314 7.52 -29.66 13.72
C GLU A 314 6.98 -29.10 12.41
N ASP A 315 6.71 -27.83 12.38
CA ASP A 315 6.21 -27.14 11.19
C ASP A 315 7.04 -25.88 10.89
N GLU A 316 7.29 -25.67 9.62
CA GLU A 316 8.01 -24.50 9.13
C GLU A 316 7.33 -23.94 7.88
N GLN A 317 7.51 -22.64 7.66
CA GLN A 317 7.10 -22.00 6.41
C GLN A 317 8.28 -21.33 5.73
N ARG A 318 8.11 -21.15 4.41
CA ARG A 318 9.00 -20.35 3.58
C ARG A 318 8.19 -19.61 2.53
N VAL A 319 8.40 -18.32 2.44
CA VAL A 319 7.71 -17.46 1.46
C VAL A 319 8.74 -16.74 0.62
N SER A 320 8.57 -16.77 -0.69
CA SER A 320 9.49 -16.10 -1.61
C SER A 320 8.76 -15.31 -2.67
N ILE A 321 9.37 -14.19 -3.07
CA ILE A 321 8.98 -13.44 -4.27
C ILE A 321 10.14 -13.38 -5.26
N THR A 322 9.80 -13.41 -6.55
CA THR A 322 10.76 -13.24 -7.66
C THR A 322 10.09 -12.48 -8.78
N PRO A 323 10.76 -11.48 -9.40
CA PRO A 323 10.21 -10.79 -10.57
C PRO A 323 9.96 -11.78 -11.71
N CYS A 324 8.90 -11.54 -12.47
CA CYS A 324 8.61 -12.27 -13.71
C CYS A 324 8.11 -11.34 -14.83
N SER A 325 7.87 -11.90 -16.00
CA SER A 325 7.30 -11.17 -17.14
C SER A 325 5.80 -10.97 -16.98
N ALA A 326 5.25 -9.90 -17.55
CA ALA A 326 3.81 -9.67 -17.65
C ALA A 326 3.09 -10.80 -18.41
N SER A 327 3.78 -11.54 -19.26
CA SER A 327 3.25 -12.67 -20.04
C SER A 327 2.73 -13.85 -19.22
N VAL A 328 2.88 -13.84 -17.88
CA VAL A 328 2.25 -14.82 -16.98
C VAL A 328 0.77 -14.56 -16.74
N PHE A 329 0.29 -13.35 -17.05
CA PHE A 329 -1.13 -13.01 -16.96
C PHE A 329 -1.83 -13.33 -18.27
N ASP A 330 -3.07 -13.79 -18.21
CA ASP A 330 -3.90 -14.06 -19.40
C ASP A 330 -4.07 -12.82 -20.27
N ASP A 331 -4.00 -11.66 -19.65
CA ASP A 331 -4.00 -10.35 -20.28
C ASP A 331 -2.68 -9.62 -20.00
N ASP A 332 -1.65 -10.06 -20.71
CA ASP A 332 -0.31 -9.46 -20.63
C ASP A 332 -0.32 -8.00 -21.09
N SER A 333 -1.17 -7.66 -22.06
CA SER A 333 -1.28 -6.29 -22.58
C SER A 333 -1.74 -5.28 -21.51
N PHE A 334 -2.61 -5.70 -20.59
CA PHE A 334 -3.05 -4.84 -19.49
C PHE A 334 -1.90 -4.56 -18.51
N ALA A 335 -1.19 -5.61 -18.08
CA ALA A 335 -0.07 -5.47 -17.16
C ALA A 335 1.07 -4.63 -17.77
N GLU A 336 1.37 -4.85 -19.06
CA GLU A 336 2.35 -4.04 -19.81
C GLU A 336 1.93 -2.56 -19.91
N ASN A 337 0.66 -2.30 -20.22
CA ASN A 337 0.13 -0.94 -20.31
C ASN A 337 0.18 -0.22 -18.95
N ILE A 338 -0.10 -0.89 -17.83
CA ILE A 338 0.08 -0.30 -16.49
C ILE A 338 1.54 0.11 -16.26
N VAL A 339 2.49 -0.79 -16.50
CA VAL A 339 3.92 -0.48 -16.34
C VAL A 339 4.34 0.71 -17.21
N LYS A 340 3.90 0.73 -18.46
CA LYS A 340 4.18 1.82 -19.38
C LYS A 340 3.56 3.14 -18.92
N THR A 341 2.29 3.12 -18.51
CA THR A 341 1.59 4.31 -18.02
C THR A 341 2.28 4.90 -16.79
N VAL A 342 2.63 4.08 -15.80
CA VAL A 342 3.37 4.53 -14.61
C VAL A 342 4.72 5.14 -14.98
N SER A 343 5.41 4.56 -15.97
CA SER A 343 6.67 5.10 -16.48
C SER A 343 6.48 6.47 -17.14
N GLU A 344 5.46 6.64 -17.98
CA GLU A 344 5.15 7.92 -18.64
C GLU A 344 4.71 8.99 -17.63
N ILE A 345 3.87 8.64 -16.65
CA ILE A 345 3.48 9.53 -15.54
C ILE A 345 4.71 10.03 -14.78
N LYS A 346 5.65 9.17 -14.43
CA LYS A 346 6.89 9.57 -13.74
C LYS A 346 7.73 10.52 -14.60
N ARG A 347 7.82 10.26 -15.87
CA ARG A 347 8.53 11.12 -16.83
C ARG A 347 7.85 12.48 -16.97
N ALA A 348 6.52 12.51 -17.07
CA ALA A 348 5.73 13.74 -17.13
C ALA A 348 5.89 14.55 -15.84
N LYS A 349 5.75 13.93 -14.68
CA LYS A 349 5.93 14.55 -13.35
C LYS A 349 7.31 15.22 -13.22
N PHE A 350 8.36 14.51 -13.60
CA PHE A 350 9.72 15.07 -13.59
C PHE A 350 9.88 16.24 -14.59
N THR A 351 9.31 16.13 -15.79
CA THR A 351 9.40 17.17 -16.82
C THR A 351 8.63 18.43 -16.41
N ILE A 352 7.44 18.28 -15.81
CA ILE A 352 6.65 19.39 -15.23
C ILE A 352 7.44 20.07 -14.12
N PHE A 353 8.05 19.28 -13.21
CA PHE A 353 8.91 19.82 -12.16
C PHE A 353 10.04 20.67 -12.73
N LEU A 354 10.73 20.22 -13.79
CA LEU A 354 11.76 21.02 -14.48
C LEU A 354 11.16 22.30 -15.07
N GLY A 355 10.01 22.24 -15.72
CA GLY A 355 9.30 23.40 -16.25
C GLY A 355 9.02 24.44 -15.16
N ASN A 356 8.55 23.97 -14.01
CA ASN A 356 8.25 24.82 -12.84
C ASN A 356 9.53 25.47 -12.27
N VAL A 357 10.63 24.72 -12.16
CA VAL A 357 11.95 25.26 -11.75
C VAL A 357 12.44 26.34 -12.70
N PHE A 358 12.20 26.22 -14.00
CA PHE A 358 12.59 27.23 -14.99
C PHE A 358 11.56 28.36 -15.16
N GLY A 359 10.51 28.41 -14.34
CA GLY A 359 9.53 29.51 -14.29
C GLY A 359 8.41 29.40 -15.31
N ALA A 360 8.08 28.22 -15.83
CA ALA A 360 7.01 28.03 -16.79
C ALA A 360 5.67 28.62 -16.33
N PRO A 361 5.21 28.45 -15.06
CA PRO A 361 3.95 29.04 -14.59
C PRO A 361 3.95 30.56 -14.55
N LEU A 362 5.13 31.19 -14.48
CA LEU A 362 5.26 32.65 -14.50
C LEU A 362 5.27 33.22 -15.92
N ILE A 363 5.85 32.48 -16.88
CA ILE A 363 6.03 32.92 -18.26
C ILE A 363 4.83 32.52 -19.12
N PHE A 364 4.30 31.32 -18.90
CA PHE A 364 3.23 30.71 -19.68
C PHE A 364 2.18 30.04 -18.74
N PRO A 365 1.44 30.82 -17.93
CA PRO A 365 0.57 30.27 -16.90
C PRO A 365 -0.56 29.35 -17.46
N SER A 366 -1.19 29.71 -18.57
CA SER A 366 -2.27 28.92 -19.16
C SER A 366 -1.79 27.59 -19.74
N GLU A 367 -0.60 27.57 -20.36
CA GLU A 367 -0.03 26.33 -20.87
C GLU A 367 0.48 25.43 -19.74
N ALA A 368 1.04 26.02 -18.67
CA ALA A 368 1.44 25.26 -17.48
C ALA A 368 0.22 24.61 -16.80
N GLU A 369 -0.90 25.33 -16.67
CA GLU A 369 -2.15 24.80 -16.14
C GLU A 369 -2.70 23.66 -17.02
N SER A 370 -2.66 23.79 -18.36
CA SER A 370 -3.10 22.74 -19.29
C SER A 370 -2.29 21.46 -19.13
N VAL A 371 -0.95 21.58 -19.00
CA VAL A 371 -0.05 20.42 -18.78
C VAL A 371 -0.33 19.73 -17.46
N GLU A 372 -0.56 20.49 -16.39
CA GLU A 372 -0.91 19.94 -15.07
C GLU A 372 -2.25 19.23 -15.09
N GLN A 373 -3.22 19.73 -15.87
CA GLN A 373 -4.51 19.08 -16.05
C GLN A 373 -4.41 17.75 -16.81
N GLU A 374 -3.70 17.70 -17.94
CA GLU A 374 -3.46 16.47 -18.69
C GLU A 374 -2.76 15.42 -17.81
N PHE A 375 -1.80 15.86 -16.99
CA PHE A 375 -1.10 15.01 -16.03
C PHE A 375 -2.05 14.45 -14.97
N LEU A 376 -2.89 15.28 -14.34
CA LEU A 376 -3.87 14.86 -13.33
C LEU A 376 -4.88 13.86 -13.93
N GLU A 377 -5.35 14.08 -15.15
CA GLU A 377 -6.20 13.11 -15.85
C GLU A 377 -5.55 11.73 -15.95
N SER A 378 -4.26 11.67 -16.27
CA SER A 378 -3.54 10.40 -16.37
C SER A 378 -3.50 9.65 -15.04
N GLU A 379 -3.28 10.34 -13.93
CA GLU A 379 -3.28 9.75 -12.58
C GLU A 379 -4.67 9.26 -12.17
N VAL A 380 -5.73 10.02 -12.43
CA VAL A 380 -7.12 9.63 -12.14
C VAL A 380 -7.53 8.39 -12.95
N TYR A 381 -7.23 8.34 -14.23
CA TYR A 381 -7.56 7.16 -15.04
C TYR A 381 -6.72 5.94 -14.65
N LEU A 382 -5.47 6.10 -14.25
CA LEU A 382 -4.67 5.00 -13.72
C LEU A 382 -5.23 4.47 -12.40
N GLN A 383 -5.60 5.36 -11.46
CA GLN A 383 -6.30 4.97 -10.23
C GLN A 383 -7.57 4.17 -10.54
N ASN A 384 -8.41 4.67 -11.45
CA ASN A 384 -9.65 4.00 -11.84
C ASN A 384 -9.38 2.62 -12.47
N ALA A 385 -8.34 2.50 -13.30
CA ALA A 385 -7.96 1.22 -13.90
C ALA A 385 -7.63 0.18 -12.82
N VAL A 386 -6.86 0.56 -11.80
CA VAL A 386 -6.47 -0.32 -10.70
C VAL A 386 -7.67 -0.66 -9.80
N GLU A 387 -8.54 0.31 -9.49
CA GLU A 387 -9.75 0.08 -8.69
C GLU A 387 -10.76 -0.85 -9.38
N LEU A 388 -10.81 -0.87 -10.70
CA LEU A 388 -11.75 -1.67 -11.49
C LEU A 388 -11.20 -3.05 -11.88
N LEU A 389 -9.90 -3.30 -11.70
CA LEU A 389 -9.23 -4.47 -12.23
C LEU A 389 -9.93 -5.79 -11.88
N ASP A 390 -10.32 -5.96 -10.61
CA ASP A 390 -10.94 -7.20 -10.12
C ASP A 390 -12.46 -7.28 -10.35
N ARG A 391 -13.10 -6.16 -10.71
CA ARG A 391 -14.56 -6.09 -10.76
C ARG A 391 -15.12 -5.89 -12.15
N GLN A 392 -14.43 -5.13 -12.98
CA GLN A 392 -14.88 -4.68 -14.30
C GLN A 392 -13.69 -4.60 -15.28
N GLN A 393 -13.17 -5.74 -15.68
CA GLN A 393 -11.96 -5.82 -16.51
C GLN A 393 -12.01 -4.96 -17.79
N GLN A 394 -13.12 -4.95 -18.51
CA GLN A 394 -13.27 -4.12 -19.72
C GLN A 394 -13.19 -2.62 -19.43
N SER A 395 -13.77 -2.17 -18.32
CA SER A 395 -13.68 -0.77 -17.87
C SER A 395 -12.27 -0.42 -17.41
N ALA A 396 -11.59 -1.34 -16.74
CA ALA A 396 -10.20 -1.20 -16.36
C ALA A 396 -9.28 -1.02 -17.59
N HIS A 397 -9.48 -1.83 -18.65
CA HIS A 397 -8.76 -1.68 -19.92
C HIS A 397 -8.98 -0.32 -20.59
N SER A 398 -10.24 0.14 -20.63
CA SER A 398 -10.53 1.48 -21.17
C SER A 398 -9.83 2.58 -20.38
N SER A 399 -9.86 2.47 -19.04
CA SER A 399 -9.21 3.45 -18.16
C SER A 399 -7.70 3.46 -18.33
N ILE A 400 -7.03 2.29 -18.41
CA ILE A 400 -5.57 2.26 -18.57
C ILE A 400 -5.13 2.80 -19.94
N THR A 401 -5.91 2.55 -20.99
CA THR A 401 -5.61 3.12 -22.32
C THR A 401 -5.71 4.64 -22.28
N THR A 402 -6.77 5.17 -21.70
CA THR A 402 -6.93 6.63 -21.54
C THR A 402 -5.83 7.23 -20.67
N ALA A 403 -5.47 6.56 -19.57
CA ALA A 403 -4.38 6.99 -18.69
C ALA A 403 -3.05 7.09 -19.44
N LEU A 404 -2.74 6.10 -20.29
CA LEU A 404 -1.52 6.07 -21.09
C LEU A 404 -1.49 7.21 -22.11
N ASP A 405 -2.60 7.44 -22.80
CA ASP A 405 -2.71 8.52 -23.81
C ASP A 405 -2.57 9.89 -23.14
N SER A 406 -3.25 10.14 -22.01
CA SER A 406 -3.14 11.39 -21.24
C SER A 406 -1.73 11.59 -20.68
N ALA A 407 -1.07 10.55 -20.18
CA ALA A 407 0.31 10.64 -19.70
C ALA A 407 1.31 11.01 -20.83
N GLY A 408 1.12 10.42 -22.01
CA GLY A 408 1.91 10.74 -23.19
C GLY A 408 1.71 12.20 -23.64
N ALA A 409 0.46 12.67 -23.67
CA ALA A 409 0.12 14.05 -24.01
C ALA A 409 0.73 15.04 -22.99
N ALA A 410 0.59 14.79 -21.70
CA ALA A 410 1.18 15.62 -20.64
C ALA A 410 2.71 15.71 -20.76
N LEU A 411 3.38 14.60 -21.05
CA LEU A 411 4.82 14.57 -21.25
C LEU A 411 5.26 15.40 -22.47
N GLU A 412 4.57 15.26 -23.60
CA GLU A 412 4.86 16.02 -24.83
C GLU A 412 4.62 17.53 -24.60
N SER A 413 3.46 17.88 -24.04
CA SER A 413 3.10 19.27 -23.70
C SER A 413 4.10 19.91 -22.74
N ALA A 414 4.58 19.15 -21.74
CA ALA A 414 5.59 19.62 -20.79
C ALA A 414 6.94 19.92 -21.48
N TRP A 415 7.39 19.07 -22.41
CA TRP A 415 8.62 19.32 -23.17
C TRP A 415 8.50 20.53 -24.09
N ILE A 416 7.35 20.71 -24.76
CA ILE A 416 7.07 21.89 -25.58
C ILE A 416 7.10 23.17 -24.73
N LEU A 417 6.49 23.13 -23.56
CA LEU A 417 6.49 24.25 -22.62
C LEU A 417 7.90 24.62 -22.17
N ILE A 418 8.71 23.64 -21.77
CA ILE A 418 10.13 23.86 -21.40
C ILE A 418 10.90 24.50 -22.57
N ALA A 419 10.71 24.02 -23.80
CA ALA A 419 11.37 24.60 -24.96
C ALA A 419 10.99 26.07 -25.18
N LYS A 420 9.71 26.43 -25.01
CA LYS A 420 9.23 27.82 -25.04
C LYS A 420 9.87 28.68 -23.96
N VAL A 421 9.95 28.18 -22.72
CA VAL A 421 10.62 28.88 -21.59
C VAL A 421 12.07 29.17 -21.92
N PHE A 422 12.82 28.18 -22.42
CA PHE A 422 14.21 28.38 -22.82
C PHE A 422 14.36 29.37 -23.99
N ALA A 423 13.44 29.35 -24.96
CA ALA A 423 13.45 30.34 -26.05
C ALA A 423 13.30 31.77 -25.55
N VAL A 424 12.43 32.00 -24.53
CA VAL A 424 12.30 33.32 -23.88
C VAL A 424 13.57 33.70 -23.12
N ILE A 425 14.08 32.80 -22.27
CA ILE A 425 15.28 33.04 -21.46
C ILE A 425 16.49 33.38 -22.37
N LEU A 426 16.66 32.67 -23.48
CA LEU A 426 17.77 32.89 -24.40
C LEU A 426 17.57 34.12 -25.28
N SER A 427 16.35 34.63 -25.44
CA SER A 427 16.06 35.86 -26.20
C SER A 427 16.28 37.14 -25.40
N VAL A 428 16.41 37.08 -24.07
CA VAL A 428 16.68 38.24 -23.23
C VAL A 428 18.12 38.74 -23.51
N PRO A 429 18.33 40.00 -23.97
CA PRO A 429 19.64 40.52 -24.23
C PRO A 429 20.48 40.57 -22.96
N ILE A 430 21.76 40.16 -23.05
CA ILE A 430 22.74 40.17 -21.95
C ILE A 430 23.02 41.59 -21.42
N ALA A 431 22.41 42.61 -22.02
CA ALA A 431 22.58 44.04 -21.66
C ALA A 431 21.94 44.45 -20.31
N ILE A 432 21.25 43.52 -19.61
CA ILE A 432 20.59 43.78 -18.30
C ILE A 432 21.38 43.17 -17.12
N LEU A 433 22.42 42.43 -17.40
CA LEU A 433 23.40 41.93 -16.43
C LEU A 433 24.70 42.76 -16.52
#